data_116da43d2cc481cb820aa2afd8dcc78d
#
_entry.id   116da43d2cc481cb820aa2afd8dcc78d
#
_cell.length_a   1.000
_cell.length_b   1.000
_cell.length_c   1.000
_cell.angle_alpha   90.00
_cell.angle_beta   90.00
_cell.angle_gamma   90.00
#
_symmetry.space_group_name_H-M   'P 1'
#
loop_
_entity.id
_entity.type
_entity.pdbx_description
1 polymer ?
#
loop_
_entity_poly.entity_id
_entity_poly.type
_entity_poly.pdbx_seq_one_letter_code
_entity_poly.pdbx_strand_id
1 'polypeptide(L)'
;MFVDGKEVIDQWNDHPEKTDQTPMFNKFTMERFFILSVEKGKQYSMEILLTNATGKPTVGLPGQGGVRLGGHELIDDDKAIQEAVELARNVDIPIVMVGLCSDYETEGQDRSDLHLPGRQNELVQKVAEANPNTVRNPTECTGTG
;
A
#
# COMPACT_ATOMS: atom_id res chain seq x y z
N MET A 1 -0.38 17.98 8.13
CA MET A 1 0.75 18.01 7.20
C MET A 1 0.55 19.16 6.22
N PHE A 2 1.63 19.87 5.91
CA PHE A 2 1.58 21.03 5.03
C PHE A 2 2.59 20.87 3.89
N VAL A 3 2.26 21.42 2.72
CA VAL A 3 3.17 21.55 1.58
C VAL A 3 3.13 22.99 1.12
N ASP A 4 4.31 23.64 1.09
CA ASP A 4 4.46 25.08 0.81
C ASP A 4 3.50 25.97 1.64
N GLY A 5 3.31 25.60 2.91
CA GLY A 5 2.44 26.30 3.85
C GLY A 5 0.94 26.02 3.70
N LYS A 6 0.52 25.21 2.71
CA LYS A 6 -0.87 24.81 2.54
C LYS A 6 -1.11 23.47 3.24
N GLU A 7 -2.15 23.38 4.06
CA GLU A 7 -2.56 22.12 4.68
C GLU A 7 -3.09 21.13 3.62
N VAL A 8 -2.54 19.91 3.62
CA VAL A 8 -2.87 18.84 2.67
C VAL A 8 -3.41 17.59 3.36
N ILE A 9 -3.03 17.37 4.61
CA ILE A 9 -3.58 16.29 5.44
C ILE A 9 -3.76 16.83 6.86
N ASP A 10 -4.98 16.69 7.39
CA ASP A 10 -5.30 16.89 8.80
C ASP A 10 -5.78 15.55 9.39
N GLN A 11 -5.00 15.00 10.32
CA GLN A 11 -5.37 13.83 11.10
C GLN A 11 -5.65 14.15 12.57
N TRP A 12 -5.69 15.43 12.93
CA TRP A 12 -6.09 15.84 14.28
C TRP A 12 -7.60 15.99 14.42
N ASN A 13 -8.23 16.55 13.39
CA ASN A 13 -9.66 16.80 13.40
C ASN A 13 -10.42 15.79 12.51
N ASP A 14 -9.74 15.21 11.52
CA ASP A 14 -10.30 14.23 10.60
C ASP A 14 -9.58 12.87 10.76
N HIS A 15 -10.02 12.10 11.74
CA HIS A 15 -9.51 10.75 11.98
C HIS A 15 -10.30 9.73 11.13
N PRO A 16 -9.63 8.98 10.24
CA PRO A 16 -10.27 7.84 9.58
C PRO A 16 -10.75 6.82 10.61
N GLU A 17 -11.88 6.20 10.35
CA GLU A 17 -12.35 5.10 11.16
C GLU A 17 -11.34 3.95 11.15
N LYS A 18 -11.12 3.36 12.31
CA LYS A 18 -10.27 2.19 12.44
C LYS A 18 -11.01 0.95 11.96
N THR A 19 -10.32 0.13 11.21
CA THR A 19 -10.82 -1.15 10.72
C THR A 19 -9.93 -2.28 11.21
N ASP A 20 -10.28 -3.51 10.90
CA ASP A 20 -9.43 -4.69 11.12
C ASP A 20 -8.07 -4.61 10.39
N GLN A 21 -8.00 -3.79 9.34
CA GLN A 21 -6.77 -3.52 8.59
C GLN A 21 -5.97 -2.33 9.13
N THR A 22 -6.38 -1.74 10.25
CA THR A 22 -5.63 -0.64 10.85
C THR A 22 -4.29 -1.14 11.39
N PRO A 23 -3.13 -0.59 10.94
CA PRO A 23 -1.82 -1.11 11.27
C PRO A 23 -1.53 -1.16 12.78
N MET A 24 -0.58 -2.03 13.16
CA MET A 24 -0.08 -2.17 14.53
C MET A 24 -1.19 -2.44 15.56
N PHE A 25 -2.02 -3.46 15.31
CA PHE A 25 -3.09 -3.89 16.24
C PHE A 25 -4.05 -2.75 16.61
N ASN A 26 -4.48 -1.97 15.63
CA ASN A 26 -5.32 -0.79 15.85
C ASN A 26 -4.67 0.35 16.66
N LYS A 27 -3.34 0.37 16.77
CA LYS A 27 -2.62 1.41 17.52
C LYS A 27 -2.35 2.66 16.69
N PHE A 28 -2.09 2.50 15.39
CA PHE A 28 -1.89 3.62 14.49
C PHE A 28 -3.22 4.15 13.93
N THR A 29 -3.15 5.24 13.21
CA THR A 29 -4.25 5.74 12.38
C THR A 29 -4.18 5.08 11.01
N MET A 30 -5.31 5.03 10.32
CA MET A 30 -5.32 4.67 8.91
C MET A 30 -4.52 5.67 8.09
N GLU A 31 -3.90 5.18 7.04
CA GLU A 31 -3.11 6.01 6.13
C GLU A 31 -4.00 7.05 5.42
N ARG A 32 -3.45 8.25 5.28
CA ARG A 32 -4.03 9.31 4.46
C ARG A 32 -3.07 9.66 3.34
N PHE A 33 -3.60 9.91 2.17
CA PHE A 33 -2.81 10.31 1.02
C PHE A 33 -3.42 11.53 0.33
N PHE A 34 -2.59 12.22 -0.41
CA PHE A 34 -2.98 13.31 -1.31
C PHE A 34 -2.12 13.25 -2.57
N ILE A 35 -2.61 13.85 -3.64
CA ILE A 35 -1.89 13.93 -4.90
C ILE A 35 -1.22 15.29 -5.00
N LEU A 36 0.10 15.30 -5.15
CA LEU A 36 0.89 16.50 -5.38
C LEU A 36 1.35 16.54 -6.83
N SER A 37 0.93 17.56 -7.55
CA SER A 37 1.50 17.86 -8.88
C SER A 37 2.88 18.48 -8.70
N VAL A 38 3.91 17.82 -9.22
CA VAL A 38 5.29 18.26 -9.06
C VAL A 38 5.91 18.67 -10.40
N GLU A 39 6.79 19.67 -10.32
CA GLU A 39 7.57 20.14 -11.45
C GLU A 39 9.03 19.72 -11.30
N LYS A 40 9.64 19.24 -12.38
CA LYS A 40 11.04 18.80 -12.38
C LYS A 40 11.97 19.95 -11.95
N GLY A 41 12.77 19.70 -10.94
CA GLY A 41 13.77 20.65 -10.42
C GLY A 41 13.22 21.68 -9.44
N LYS A 42 11.91 21.72 -9.19
CA LYS A 42 11.31 22.57 -8.17
C LYS A 42 11.44 21.91 -6.79
N GLN A 43 11.75 22.71 -5.79
CA GLN A 43 11.79 22.30 -4.40
C GLN A 43 10.43 22.62 -3.75
N TYR A 44 9.94 21.69 -2.93
CA TYR A 44 8.71 21.82 -2.16
C TYR A 44 9.04 21.72 -0.67
N SER A 45 8.53 22.65 0.12
CA SER A 45 8.68 22.61 1.58
C SER A 45 7.60 21.70 2.16
N MET A 46 8.00 20.68 2.92
CA MET A 46 7.07 19.79 3.62
C MET A 46 7.22 19.97 5.13
N GLU A 47 6.10 20.16 5.82
CA GLU A 47 6.04 20.29 7.27
C GLU A 47 5.07 19.26 7.85
N ILE A 48 5.51 18.48 8.82
CA ILE A 48 4.70 17.51 9.54
C ILE A 48 4.67 17.91 11.00
N LEU A 49 3.47 18.23 11.50
CA LEU A 49 3.27 18.44 12.92
C LEU A 49 2.82 17.13 13.56
N LEU A 50 3.60 16.64 14.51
CA LEU A 50 3.32 15.42 15.25
C LEU A 50 3.23 15.76 16.75
N THR A 51 2.20 15.24 17.40
CA THR A 51 2.14 15.24 18.86
C THR A 51 2.09 13.80 19.37
N ASN A 52 2.96 13.52 20.34
CA ASN A 52 2.81 12.33 21.16
C ASN A 52 1.70 12.59 22.17
N ALA A 53 0.46 12.33 21.80
CA ALA A 53 -0.61 12.36 22.76
C ALA A 53 -0.28 11.37 23.87
N THR A 54 -0.22 11.86 25.08
CA THR A 54 -0.02 11.06 26.29
C THR A 54 -1.28 10.25 26.60
N GLY A 55 -1.62 9.34 25.69
CA GLY A 55 -2.58 8.30 25.95
C GLY A 55 -2.02 7.36 27.02
N LYS A 56 -2.88 6.70 27.76
CA LYS A 56 -2.46 5.69 28.73
C LYS A 56 -1.47 4.74 28.07
N PRO A 57 -0.34 4.43 28.74
CA PRO A 57 0.64 3.50 28.19
C PRO A 57 -0.07 2.21 27.81
N THR A 58 0.08 1.81 26.57
CA THR A 58 -0.38 0.50 26.13
C THR A 58 0.69 -0.52 26.56
N VAL A 59 0.24 -1.64 27.12
CA VAL A 59 1.12 -2.72 27.56
C VAL A 59 2.15 -3.06 26.46
N GLY A 60 3.43 -2.88 26.77
CA GLY A 60 4.54 -3.25 25.91
C GLY A 60 5.18 -2.14 25.06
N LEU A 61 4.52 -1.01 24.83
CA LEU A 61 5.08 0.12 24.07
C LEU A 61 4.77 1.44 24.75
N PRO A 62 5.58 1.87 25.74
CA PRO A 62 5.33 3.10 26.46
C PRO A 62 5.56 4.32 25.56
N GLY A 63 4.50 5.08 25.35
CA GLY A 63 4.56 6.49 24.95
C GLY A 63 5.26 6.82 23.62
N GLN A 64 5.50 5.84 22.76
CA GLN A 64 6.15 6.08 21.47
C GLN A 64 5.09 6.38 20.41
N GLY A 65 5.12 7.60 19.91
CA GLY A 65 4.47 7.98 18.67
C GLY A 65 5.44 7.86 17.52
N GLY A 66 4.91 7.61 16.33
CA GLY A 66 5.70 7.57 15.11
C GLY A 66 4.90 8.15 13.95
N VAL A 67 5.62 8.62 12.95
CA VAL A 67 5.05 9.00 11.66
C VAL A 67 5.72 8.17 10.57
N ARG A 68 4.92 7.63 9.68
CA ARG A 68 5.40 7.03 8.44
C ARG A 68 5.02 7.96 7.29
N LEU A 69 5.99 8.40 6.54
CA LEU A 69 5.81 9.21 5.34
C LEU A 69 6.39 8.45 4.16
N GLY A 70 5.61 8.35 3.10
CA GLY A 70 6.04 7.78 1.84
C GLY A 70 5.47 8.56 0.68
N GLY A 71 5.97 8.30 -0.50
CA GLY A 71 5.44 8.85 -1.74
C GLY A 71 5.99 8.09 -2.93
N HIS A 72 5.20 8.04 -3.97
CA HIS A 72 5.60 7.45 -5.24
C HIS A 72 4.92 8.20 -6.38
N GLU A 73 5.43 8.02 -7.58
CA GLU A 73 4.77 8.51 -8.78
C GLU A 73 3.38 7.85 -8.93
N LEU A 74 2.40 8.65 -9.33
CA LEU A 74 1.07 8.11 -9.60
C LEU A 74 1.13 7.19 -10.82
N ILE A 75 0.83 5.94 -10.61
CA ILE A 75 0.81 4.90 -11.65
C ILE A 75 -0.63 4.75 -12.15
N ASP A 76 -0.78 4.70 -13.47
CA ASP A 76 -2.02 4.27 -14.11
C ASP A 76 -2.02 2.73 -14.14
N ASP A 77 -2.78 2.11 -13.25
CA ASP A 77 -2.83 0.67 -13.09
C ASP A 77 -3.32 -0.05 -14.36
N ASP A 78 -4.27 0.53 -15.08
CA ASP A 78 -4.77 -0.06 -16.32
C ASP A 78 -3.67 -0.13 -17.38
N LYS A 79 -2.95 0.97 -17.52
CA LYS A 79 -1.82 1.05 -18.43
C LYS A 79 -0.69 0.10 -18.01
N ALA A 80 -0.35 0.05 -16.73
CA ALA A 80 0.69 -0.82 -16.21
C ALA A 80 0.36 -2.32 -16.43
N ILE A 81 -0.88 -2.72 -16.18
CA ILE A 81 -1.33 -4.09 -16.45
C ILE A 81 -1.30 -4.38 -17.95
N GLN A 82 -1.72 -3.45 -18.79
CA GLN A 82 -1.68 -3.62 -20.23
C GLN A 82 -0.25 -3.78 -20.77
N GLU A 83 0.70 -2.98 -20.28
CA GLU A 83 2.11 -3.10 -20.60
C GLU A 83 2.68 -4.47 -20.19
N ALA A 84 2.33 -4.96 -19.00
CA ALA A 84 2.73 -6.29 -18.54
C ALA A 84 2.16 -7.41 -19.42
N VAL A 85 0.90 -7.31 -19.84
CA VAL A 85 0.25 -8.25 -20.77
C VAL A 85 0.94 -8.25 -22.13
N GLU A 86 1.28 -7.08 -22.65
CA GLU A 86 1.97 -6.98 -23.95
C GLU A 86 3.39 -7.55 -23.88
N LEU A 87 4.11 -7.29 -22.77
CA LEU A 87 5.41 -7.90 -22.52
C LEU A 87 5.31 -9.42 -22.48
N ALA A 88 4.31 -9.97 -21.80
CA ALA A 88 4.10 -11.40 -21.65
C ALA A 88 3.86 -12.11 -22.98
N ARG A 89 3.21 -11.46 -23.95
CA ARG A 89 2.99 -12.02 -25.30
C ARG A 89 4.28 -12.16 -26.10
N ASN A 90 5.30 -11.38 -25.78
CA ASN A 90 6.53 -11.26 -26.53
C ASN A 90 7.73 -12.01 -25.91
N VAL A 91 7.50 -12.80 -24.87
CA VAL A 91 8.53 -13.59 -24.18
C VAL A 91 8.14 -15.06 -24.13
N ASP A 92 9.13 -15.94 -24.03
CA ASP A 92 8.90 -17.38 -23.99
C ASP A 92 8.22 -17.80 -22.67
N ILE A 93 8.67 -17.25 -21.55
CA ILE A 93 8.21 -17.60 -20.21
C ILE A 93 8.13 -16.32 -19.38
N PRO A 94 6.93 -15.76 -19.16
CA PRO A 94 6.75 -14.66 -18.21
C PRO A 94 6.81 -15.18 -16.77
N ILE A 95 7.42 -14.42 -15.90
CA ILE A 95 7.42 -14.69 -14.44
C ILE A 95 6.71 -13.53 -13.75
N VAL A 96 5.59 -13.83 -13.07
CA VAL A 96 4.81 -12.84 -12.33
C VAL A 96 5.12 -12.95 -10.85
N MET A 97 5.70 -11.89 -10.30
CA MET A 97 5.99 -11.78 -8.88
C MET A 97 4.90 -10.98 -8.19
N VAL A 98 4.19 -11.61 -7.28
CA VAL A 98 3.13 -11.00 -6.46
C VAL A 98 3.32 -11.39 -5.01
N GLY A 99 2.69 -10.67 -4.11
CA GLY A 99 2.81 -11.00 -2.69
C GLY A 99 2.19 -9.97 -1.77
N LEU A 100 2.42 -10.19 -0.49
CA LEU A 100 1.98 -9.35 0.61
C LEU A 100 3.15 -8.51 1.13
N CYS A 101 2.83 -7.39 1.72
CA CYS A 101 3.77 -6.61 2.51
C CYS A 101 3.34 -6.60 3.97
N SER A 102 4.18 -6.06 4.84
CA SER A 102 3.96 -6.01 6.29
C SER A 102 2.68 -5.27 6.73
N ASP A 103 2.06 -4.52 5.84
CA ASP A 103 0.78 -3.86 6.13
C ASP A 103 -0.41 -4.83 6.02
N TYR A 104 -0.24 -5.94 5.31
CA TYR A 104 -1.26 -6.96 5.09
C TYR A 104 -1.00 -8.26 5.86
N GLU A 105 0.25 -8.53 6.21
CA GLU A 105 0.65 -9.72 6.92
C GLU A 105 1.57 -9.35 8.08
N THR A 106 1.09 -9.51 9.30
CA THR A 106 1.85 -9.19 10.51
C THR A 106 1.53 -10.19 11.61
N GLU A 107 2.48 -10.38 12.54
CA GLU A 107 2.29 -11.27 13.68
C GLU A 107 1.09 -10.82 14.54
N GLY A 108 0.25 -11.77 14.90
CA GLY A 108 -0.89 -11.55 15.80
C GLY A 108 -2.12 -10.90 15.17
N GLN A 109 -2.18 -10.82 13.85
CA GLN A 109 -3.36 -10.35 13.13
C GLN A 109 -3.64 -11.25 11.93
N ASP A 110 -4.78 -11.94 11.98
CA ASP A 110 -5.23 -12.78 10.89
C ASP A 110 -5.86 -11.95 9.78
N ARG A 111 -5.69 -12.40 8.55
CA ARG A 111 -6.36 -11.82 7.39
C ARG A 111 -7.79 -12.32 7.31
N SER A 112 -8.69 -11.43 6.89
CA SER A 112 -10.11 -11.76 6.69
C SER A 112 -10.35 -12.62 5.44
N ASP A 113 -9.42 -12.57 4.47
CA ASP A 113 -9.51 -13.30 3.21
C ASP A 113 -8.12 -13.66 2.65
N LEU A 114 -8.10 -14.42 1.55
CA LEU A 114 -6.88 -14.89 0.88
C LEU A 114 -6.52 -14.07 -0.37
N HIS A 115 -7.26 -13.01 -0.69
CA HIS A 115 -6.99 -12.22 -1.88
C HIS A 115 -5.69 -11.43 -1.74
N LEU A 116 -4.98 -11.29 -2.84
CA LEU A 116 -3.82 -10.41 -2.91
C LEU A 116 -4.27 -8.94 -2.91
N PRO A 117 -3.52 -8.05 -2.26
CA PRO A 117 -3.87 -6.63 -2.20
C PRO A 117 -3.92 -5.97 -3.57
N GLY A 118 -4.78 -4.97 -3.69
CA GLY A 118 -4.88 -4.18 -4.90
C GLY A 118 -5.32 -5.00 -6.11
N ARG A 119 -4.67 -4.80 -7.25
CA ARG A 119 -5.02 -5.46 -8.52
C ARG A 119 -4.08 -6.61 -8.90
N GLN A 120 -3.37 -7.19 -7.94
CA GLN A 120 -2.41 -8.26 -8.21
C GLN A 120 -3.07 -9.53 -8.80
N ASN A 121 -4.25 -9.90 -8.32
CA ASN A 121 -5.00 -11.04 -8.87
C ASN A 121 -5.36 -10.81 -10.34
N GLU A 122 -5.77 -9.62 -10.70
CA GLU A 122 -6.08 -9.23 -12.08
C GLU A 122 -4.83 -9.27 -12.98
N LEU A 123 -3.70 -8.76 -12.47
CA LEU A 123 -2.41 -8.82 -13.16
C LEU A 123 -2.03 -10.26 -13.50
N VAL A 124 -2.06 -11.16 -12.50
CA VAL A 124 -1.74 -12.57 -12.68
C VAL A 124 -2.67 -13.23 -13.70
N GLN A 125 -3.96 -12.98 -13.59
CA GLN A 125 -4.94 -13.54 -14.52
C GLN A 125 -4.67 -13.10 -15.97
N LYS A 126 -4.56 -11.79 -16.20
CA LYS A 126 -4.37 -11.22 -17.54
C LYS A 126 -3.05 -11.64 -18.18
N VAL A 127 -1.98 -11.73 -17.40
CA VAL A 127 -0.69 -12.20 -17.91
C VAL A 127 -0.75 -13.69 -18.27
N ALA A 128 -1.37 -14.52 -17.42
CA ALA A 128 -1.54 -15.95 -17.71
C ALA A 128 -2.45 -16.20 -18.93
N GLU A 129 -3.49 -15.41 -19.12
CA GLU A 129 -4.33 -15.47 -20.34
C GLU A 129 -3.55 -15.07 -21.60
N ALA A 130 -2.60 -14.13 -21.48
CA ALA A 130 -1.78 -13.66 -22.59
C ALA A 130 -0.68 -14.65 -22.99
N ASN A 131 -0.14 -15.40 -22.03
CA ASN A 131 0.90 -16.41 -22.27
C ASN A 131 0.71 -17.62 -21.33
N PRO A 132 0.30 -18.80 -21.88
CA PRO A 132 0.07 -20.00 -21.08
C PRO A 132 1.30 -20.56 -20.35
N ASN A 133 2.52 -20.15 -20.76
CA ASN A 133 3.76 -20.56 -20.12
C ASN A 133 4.10 -19.71 -18.89
N THR A 134 3.18 -18.86 -18.43
CA THR A 134 3.41 -17.99 -17.27
C THR A 134 3.68 -18.78 -16.01
N VAL A 135 4.82 -18.48 -15.37
CA VAL A 135 5.16 -18.97 -14.04
C VAL A 135 4.66 -17.97 -13.00
N ARG A 136 3.88 -18.47 -12.05
CA ARG A 136 3.39 -17.70 -10.91
C ARG A 136 4.17 -18.07 -9.66
N ASN A 137 4.49 -17.08 -8.83
CA ASN A 137 5.08 -17.36 -7.51
C ASN A 137 4.08 -18.17 -6.67
N PRO A 138 4.45 -19.35 -6.12
CA PRO A 138 3.55 -20.22 -5.37
C PRO A 138 3.07 -19.68 -4.01
N THR A 139 3.42 -18.46 -3.64
CA THR A 139 2.84 -17.79 -2.47
C THR A 139 1.35 -17.45 -2.64
N GLU A 140 0.75 -17.76 -3.77
CA GLU A 140 -0.71 -17.73 -3.90
C GLU A 140 -1.33 -18.94 -3.19
N CYS A 141 -2.03 -18.68 -2.10
CA CYS A 141 -3.09 -19.58 -1.67
C CYS A 141 -4.21 -19.50 -2.72
N THR A 142 -4.15 -20.36 -3.73
CA THR A 142 -5.26 -20.53 -4.66
C THR A 142 -6.39 -21.20 -3.91
N GLY A 143 -7.23 -20.41 -3.26
CA GLY A 143 -8.54 -20.85 -2.79
C GLY A 143 -9.42 -21.12 -4.01
N THR A 144 -9.36 -22.33 -4.57
CA THR A 144 -10.44 -22.86 -5.41
C THR A 144 -11.53 -23.31 -4.46
N GLY A 145 -12.51 -22.48 -4.25
CA GLY A 145 -13.77 -22.81 -3.60
C GLY A 145 -14.91 -22.46 -4.54
#